data_9ce7c53eaf78b3cff6fe04e4e07c726f
#
_entry.id   9ce7c53eaf78b3cff6fe04e4e07c726f
#
_cell.length_a   1.000
_cell.length_b   1.000
_cell.length_c   1.000
_cell.angle_alpha   90.00
_cell.angle_beta   90.00
_cell.angle_gamma   90.00
#
_symmetry.space_group_name_H-M   'P 1'
#
loop_
_entity.id
_entity.type
_entity.pdbx_description
1 polymer ?
#
loop_
_entity_poly.entity_id
_entity_poly.type
_entity_poly.pdbx_seq_one_letter_code
_entity_poly.pdbx_strand_id
1 'polypeptide(L)'
;MFDLLIAGLINGNAYALVALGLSLVIGVANVVNFAHGSLFAVGAMVGWVVTSNLGMPLWLGALAAIAVTAALGWLINLVAVRPFAGKAPIAAVLATIAVMIILDNLTQIVFGPEVRRFDSGLPDITWQIGGITLRLIDVVILVTSVTLMLVLAGVLRYSKLGRAILRG
;
A
#
# COMPACT_ATOMS: atom_id res chain seq x y z
N MET A 1 23.34 -0.47 -16.54
CA MET A 1 23.52 0.18 -15.23
C MET A 1 22.45 1.22 -14.93
N PHE A 2 22.15 2.14 -15.84
CA PHE A 2 21.12 3.17 -15.62
C PHE A 2 19.70 2.59 -15.45
N ASP A 3 19.35 1.52 -16.18
CA ASP A 3 18.03 0.84 -16.01
C ASP A 3 17.84 0.30 -14.60
N LEU A 4 18.88 -0.23 -13.97
CA LEU A 4 18.84 -0.73 -12.59
C LEU A 4 18.63 0.41 -11.58
N LEU A 5 19.25 1.57 -11.82
CA LEU A 5 19.05 2.75 -10.96
C LEU A 5 17.62 3.28 -11.06
N ILE A 6 17.05 3.30 -12.26
CA ILE A 6 15.67 3.75 -12.47
C ILE A 6 14.68 2.76 -11.88
N ALA A 7 14.85 1.45 -12.14
CA ALA A 7 14.02 0.43 -11.51
C ALA A 7 14.11 0.50 -9.98
N GLY A 8 15.31 0.73 -9.44
CA GLY A 8 15.52 0.96 -8.01
C GLY A 8 14.80 2.19 -7.49
N LEU A 9 14.79 3.30 -8.25
CA LEU A 9 14.11 4.54 -7.89
C LEU A 9 12.58 4.34 -7.88
N ILE A 10 12.02 3.68 -8.89
CA ILE A 10 10.59 3.41 -9.00
C ILE A 10 10.14 2.51 -7.84
N ASN A 11 10.83 1.39 -7.62
CA ASN A 11 10.52 0.48 -6.52
C ASN A 11 10.74 1.16 -5.16
N GLY A 12 11.83 1.89 -4.99
CA GLY A 12 12.13 2.64 -3.77
C GLY A 12 11.06 3.68 -3.43
N ASN A 13 10.52 4.36 -4.45
CA ASN A 13 9.44 5.31 -4.28
C ASN A 13 8.13 4.64 -3.82
N ALA A 14 7.80 3.46 -4.35
CA ALA A 14 6.66 2.66 -3.88
C ALA A 14 6.84 2.21 -2.42
N TYR A 15 8.03 1.73 -2.05
CA TYR A 15 8.33 1.36 -0.66
C TYR A 15 8.32 2.57 0.29
N ALA A 16 8.78 3.74 -0.16
CA ALA A 16 8.71 4.96 0.62
C ALA A 16 7.25 5.35 0.94
N LEU A 17 6.34 5.20 -0.02
CA LEU A 17 4.91 5.45 0.20
C LEU A 17 4.31 4.49 1.25
N VAL A 18 4.64 3.20 1.19
CA VAL A 18 4.22 2.20 2.18
C VAL A 18 4.78 2.54 3.56
N ALA A 19 6.06 2.92 3.65
CA ALA A 19 6.72 3.30 4.90
C ALA A 19 6.09 4.56 5.53
N LEU A 20 5.73 5.56 4.71
CA LEU A 20 5.01 6.74 5.17
C LEU A 20 3.61 6.39 5.70
N GLY A 21 2.90 5.49 5.01
CA GLY A 21 1.61 4.99 5.48
C GLY A 21 1.72 4.30 6.83
N LEU A 22 2.72 3.43 7.00
CA LEU A 22 2.99 2.76 8.27
C LEU A 22 3.35 3.75 9.38
N SER A 23 4.22 4.71 9.08
CA SER A 23 4.62 5.77 10.03
C SER A 23 3.41 6.57 10.52
N LEU A 24 2.48 6.89 9.62
CA LEU A 24 1.23 7.58 9.97
C LEU A 24 0.35 6.72 10.89
N VAL A 25 0.20 5.42 10.58
CA VAL A 25 -0.57 4.50 11.41
C VAL A 25 0.03 4.40 12.82
N ILE A 26 1.35 4.28 12.93
CA ILE A 26 2.05 4.26 14.23
C ILE A 26 1.84 5.57 14.98
N GLY A 27 1.97 6.71 14.30
CA GLY A 27 1.78 8.04 14.90
C GLY A 27 0.36 8.29 15.43
N VAL A 28 -0.67 7.71 14.79
CA VAL A 28 -2.07 7.87 15.21
C VAL A 28 -2.48 6.82 16.25
N ALA A 29 -2.14 5.56 16.02
CA ALA A 29 -2.58 4.46 16.86
C ALA A 29 -1.65 4.20 18.06
N ASN A 30 -0.43 4.75 18.04
CA ASN A 30 0.65 4.49 18.99
C ASN A 30 0.95 2.99 19.18
N VAL A 31 0.66 2.19 18.16
CA VAL A 31 0.87 0.74 18.08
C VAL A 31 1.37 0.39 16.69
N VAL A 32 2.40 -0.47 16.62
CA VAL A 32 2.90 -1.01 15.36
C VAL A 32 1.90 -2.03 14.82
N ASN A 33 1.33 -1.76 13.65
CA ASN A 33 0.41 -2.68 12.99
C ASN A 33 1.18 -3.54 11.96
N PHE A 34 1.52 -4.77 12.33
CA PHE A 34 2.24 -5.69 11.44
C PHE A 34 1.40 -6.19 10.26
N ALA A 35 0.07 -6.14 10.35
CA ALA A 35 -0.80 -6.48 9.22
C ALA A 35 -0.80 -5.45 8.09
N HIS A 36 -0.07 -4.32 8.22
CA HIS A 36 -0.03 -3.27 7.21
C HIS A 36 0.53 -3.77 5.87
N GLY A 37 1.60 -4.59 5.90
CA GLY A 37 2.17 -5.20 4.69
C GLY A 37 1.20 -6.15 3.99
N SER A 38 0.47 -6.98 4.75
CA SER A 38 -0.54 -7.89 4.20
C SER A 38 -1.72 -7.12 3.61
N LEU A 39 -2.14 -6.00 4.21
CA LEU A 39 -3.15 -5.12 3.63
C LEU A 39 -2.72 -4.56 2.28
N PHE A 40 -1.43 -4.17 2.14
CA PHE A 40 -0.88 -3.74 0.86
C PHE A 40 -0.96 -4.86 -0.18
N ALA A 41 -0.56 -6.10 0.18
CA ALA A 41 -0.64 -7.26 -0.70
C ALA A 41 -2.10 -7.56 -1.12
N VAL A 42 -3.05 -7.55 -0.19
CA VAL A 42 -4.49 -7.72 -0.50
C VAL A 42 -4.96 -6.62 -1.46
N GLY A 43 -4.60 -5.36 -1.23
CA GLY A 43 -4.95 -4.26 -2.11
C GLY A 43 -4.42 -4.44 -3.54
N ALA A 44 -3.17 -4.90 -3.67
CA ALA A 44 -2.56 -5.21 -4.96
C ALA A 44 -3.31 -6.35 -5.68
N MET A 45 -3.71 -7.40 -4.95
CA MET A 45 -4.47 -8.53 -5.51
C MET A 45 -5.89 -8.13 -5.92
N VAL A 46 -6.57 -7.32 -5.13
CA VAL A 46 -7.90 -6.77 -5.51
C VAL A 46 -7.79 -5.91 -6.77
N GLY A 47 -6.79 -5.02 -6.83
CA GLY A 47 -6.51 -4.22 -8.01
C GLY A 47 -6.25 -5.09 -9.24
N TRP A 48 -5.43 -6.16 -9.09
CA TRP A 48 -5.16 -7.12 -10.15
C TRP A 48 -6.44 -7.84 -10.63
N VAL A 49 -7.30 -8.32 -9.71
CA VAL A 49 -8.55 -8.98 -10.08
C VAL A 49 -9.43 -8.06 -10.91
N VAL A 50 -9.62 -6.82 -10.45
CA VAL A 50 -10.54 -5.88 -11.13
C VAL A 50 -9.97 -5.44 -12.47
N THR A 51 -8.67 -5.17 -12.55
CA THR A 51 -8.07 -4.62 -13.77
C THR A 51 -7.68 -5.71 -14.75
N SER A 52 -6.86 -6.68 -14.32
CA SER A 52 -6.27 -7.67 -15.24
C SER A 52 -7.18 -8.88 -15.47
N ASN A 53 -7.97 -9.29 -14.49
CA ASN A 53 -8.83 -10.47 -14.61
C ASN A 53 -10.24 -10.13 -15.13
N LEU A 54 -10.85 -9.05 -14.63
CA LEU A 54 -12.16 -8.59 -15.07
C LEU A 54 -12.10 -7.59 -16.26
N GLY A 55 -10.91 -7.15 -16.67
CA GLY A 55 -10.71 -6.22 -17.78
C GLY A 55 -11.27 -4.82 -17.52
N MET A 56 -11.45 -4.44 -16.24
CA MET A 56 -11.95 -3.13 -15.87
C MET A 56 -10.85 -2.06 -15.94
N PRO A 57 -11.19 -0.78 -16.15
CA PRO A 57 -10.22 0.30 -16.18
C PRO A 57 -9.41 0.39 -14.87
N LEU A 58 -8.14 0.79 -14.98
CA LEU A 58 -7.20 0.90 -13.86
C LEU A 58 -7.75 1.71 -12.67
N TRP A 59 -8.49 2.78 -12.94
CA TRP A 59 -9.09 3.61 -11.87
C TRP A 59 -10.15 2.87 -11.05
N LEU A 60 -10.92 1.94 -11.65
CA LEU A 60 -11.86 1.09 -10.92
C LEU A 60 -11.11 0.06 -10.06
N GLY A 61 -10.02 -0.52 -10.57
CA GLY A 61 -9.14 -1.38 -9.79
C GLY A 61 -8.57 -0.66 -8.57
N ALA A 62 -8.12 0.59 -8.74
CA ALA A 62 -7.61 1.41 -7.66
C ALA A 62 -8.71 1.73 -6.61
N LEU A 63 -9.91 2.12 -7.05
CA LEU A 63 -11.03 2.38 -6.13
C LEU A 63 -11.45 1.13 -5.36
N ALA A 64 -11.52 -0.02 -6.01
CA ALA A 64 -11.85 -1.30 -5.37
C ALA A 64 -10.77 -1.68 -4.33
N ALA A 65 -9.49 -1.54 -4.68
CA ALA A 65 -8.38 -1.78 -3.76
C ALA A 65 -8.47 -0.86 -2.53
N ILE A 66 -8.72 0.43 -2.70
CA ILE A 66 -8.90 1.39 -1.61
C ILE A 66 -10.09 1.01 -0.73
N ALA A 67 -11.25 0.69 -1.33
CA ALA A 67 -12.44 0.34 -0.57
C ALA A 67 -12.24 -0.92 0.28
N VAL A 68 -11.68 -1.98 -0.31
CA VAL A 68 -11.45 -3.25 0.37
C VAL A 68 -10.39 -3.09 1.47
N THR A 69 -9.27 -2.44 1.18
CA THR A 69 -8.21 -2.24 2.18
C THR A 69 -8.64 -1.30 3.31
N ALA A 70 -9.45 -0.29 3.02
CA ALA A 70 -10.04 0.58 4.05
C ALA A 70 -11.00 -0.19 4.96
N ALA A 71 -11.87 -1.03 4.41
CA ALA A 71 -12.78 -1.88 5.17
C ALA A 71 -12.03 -2.88 6.05
N LEU A 72 -11.01 -3.55 5.49
CA LEU A 72 -10.16 -4.48 6.24
C LEU A 72 -9.34 -3.76 7.32
N GLY A 73 -8.76 -2.61 7.01
CA GLY A 73 -8.03 -1.80 7.98
C GLY A 73 -8.92 -1.34 9.14
N TRP A 74 -10.15 -0.93 8.85
CA TRP A 74 -11.14 -0.62 9.88
C TRP A 74 -11.48 -1.85 10.74
N LEU A 75 -11.69 -3.01 10.12
CA LEU A 75 -11.97 -4.26 10.82
C LEU A 75 -10.81 -4.67 11.72
N ILE A 76 -9.56 -4.61 11.21
CA ILE A 76 -8.35 -4.89 11.98
C ILE A 76 -8.24 -3.96 13.19
N ASN A 77 -8.49 -2.68 12.99
CA ASN A 77 -8.49 -1.72 14.09
C ASN A 77 -9.54 -2.09 15.15
N LEU A 78 -10.75 -2.47 14.73
CA LEU A 78 -11.83 -2.83 15.64
C LEU A 78 -11.52 -4.09 16.45
N VAL A 79 -10.94 -5.11 15.81
CA VAL A 79 -10.77 -6.46 16.40
C VAL A 79 -9.39 -6.64 17.04
N ALA A 80 -8.33 -6.13 16.42
CA ALA A 80 -6.96 -6.42 16.82
C ALA A 80 -6.26 -5.26 17.54
N VAL A 81 -6.63 -4.00 17.29
CA VAL A 81 -5.93 -2.84 17.88
C VAL A 81 -6.74 -2.26 19.03
N ARG A 82 -7.98 -1.88 18.78
CA ARG A 82 -8.83 -1.15 19.73
C ARG A 82 -9.02 -1.84 21.08
N PRO A 83 -9.22 -3.18 21.18
CA PRO A 83 -9.43 -3.86 22.47
C PRO A 83 -8.22 -3.76 23.41
N PHE A 84 -7.01 -3.61 22.85
CA PHE A 84 -5.75 -3.59 23.57
C PHE A 84 -5.14 -2.20 23.70
N ALA A 85 -5.72 -1.19 23.01
CA ALA A 85 -5.22 0.17 22.99
C ALA A 85 -5.17 0.75 24.42
N GLY A 86 -4.01 1.29 24.79
CA GLY A 86 -3.78 1.92 26.10
C GLY A 86 -3.68 0.97 27.30
N LYS A 87 -3.96 -0.32 27.13
CA LYS A 87 -3.90 -1.31 28.22
C LYS A 87 -2.77 -2.32 28.07
N ALA A 88 -2.61 -2.87 26.88
CA ALA A 88 -1.64 -3.93 26.60
C ALA A 88 -1.04 -3.76 25.19
N PRO A 89 -0.09 -2.84 24.98
CA PRO A 89 0.48 -2.57 23.66
C PRO A 89 1.08 -3.81 22.99
N ILE A 90 1.74 -4.68 23.77
CA ILE A 90 2.30 -5.94 23.26
C ILE A 90 1.21 -6.89 22.76
N ALA A 91 0.06 -6.95 23.44
CA ALA A 91 -1.06 -7.78 22.99
C ALA A 91 -1.65 -7.26 21.66
N ALA A 92 -1.70 -5.94 21.45
CA ALA A 92 -2.10 -5.36 20.17
C ALA A 92 -1.12 -5.75 19.04
N VAL A 93 0.19 -5.71 19.32
CA VAL A 93 1.24 -6.14 18.38
C VAL A 93 1.05 -7.62 18.00
N LEU A 94 0.90 -8.50 19.00
CA LEU A 94 0.69 -9.94 18.76
C LEU A 94 -0.61 -10.21 17.98
N ALA A 95 -1.68 -9.48 18.30
CA ALA A 95 -2.95 -9.59 17.57
C ALA A 95 -2.80 -9.17 16.10
N THR A 96 -2.05 -8.10 15.81
CA THR A 96 -1.80 -7.69 14.42
C THR A 96 -0.89 -8.66 13.67
N ILE A 97 0.06 -9.34 14.34
CA ILE A 97 0.85 -10.42 13.75
C ILE A 97 -0.04 -11.62 13.42
N ALA A 98 -0.96 -12.01 14.31
CA ALA A 98 -1.91 -13.08 14.01
C ALA A 98 -2.78 -12.75 12.79
N VAL A 99 -3.28 -11.51 12.69
CA VAL A 99 -4.01 -11.03 11.51
C VAL A 99 -3.15 -11.05 10.26
N MET A 100 -1.89 -10.63 10.33
CA MET A 100 -0.93 -10.72 9.23
C MET A 100 -0.86 -12.16 8.69
N ILE A 101 -0.63 -13.13 9.57
CA ILE A 101 -0.53 -14.54 9.18
C ILE A 101 -1.83 -15.02 8.53
N ILE A 102 -2.99 -14.65 9.06
CA ILE A 102 -4.29 -14.99 8.50
C ILE A 102 -4.45 -14.41 7.09
N LEU A 103 -4.16 -13.11 6.91
CA LEU A 103 -4.29 -12.44 5.62
C LEU A 103 -3.33 -13.02 4.58
N ASP A 104 -2.08 -13.30 4.96
CA ASP A 104 -1.08 -13.87 4.05
C ASP A 104 -1.50 -15.27 3.59
N ASN A 105 -1.98 -16.13 4.50
CA ASN A 105 -2.47 -17.45 4.16
C ASN A 105 -3.75 -17.39 3.32
N LEU A 106 -4.70 -16.52 3.65
CA LEU A 106 -5.91 -16.33 2.85
C LEU A 106 -5.57 -15.85 1.44
N THR A 107 -4.63 -14.91 1.31
CA THR A 107 -4.17 -14.42 0.01
C THR A 107 -3.56 -15.56 -0.80
N GLN A 108 -2.73 -16.42 -0.20
CA GLN A 108 -2.14 -17.59 -0.89
C GLN A 108 -3.19 -18.64 -1.26
N ILE A 109 -4.18 -18.90 -0.41
CA ILE A 109 -5.25 -19.87 -0.69
C ILE A 109 -6.14 -19.37 -1.84
N VAL A 110 -6.49 -18.07 -1.84
CA VAL A 110 -7.41 -17.51 -2.84
C VAL A 110 -6.73 -17.27 -4.18
N PHE A 111 -5.50 -16.76 -4.16
CA PHE A 111 -4.80 -16.32 -5.37
C PHE A 111 -3.67 -17.28 -5.81
N GLY A 112 -3.24 -18.18 -4.94
CA GLY A 112 -2.08 -19.05 -5.16
C GLY A 112 -0.75 -18.34 -4.91
N PRO A 113 0.37 -19.09 -4.86
CA PRO A 113 1.70 -18.55 -4.59
C PRO A 113 2.40 -17.99 -5.83
N GLU A 114 1.78 -18.06 -7.01
CA GLU A 114 2.41 -17.67 -8.26
C GLU A 114 2.50 -16.16 -8.44
N VAL A 115 3.63 -15.72 -9.03
CA VAL A 115 3.82 -14.33 -9.45
C VAL A 115 2.87 -14.01 -10.59
N ARG A 116 2.00 -13.05 -10.40
CA ARG A 116 1.02 -12.62 -11.40
C ARG A 116 1.49 -11.37 -12.12
N ARG A 117 1.33 -11.36 -13.44
CA ARG A 117 1.57 -10.16 -14.23
C ARG A 117 0.36 -9.22 -14.09
N PHE A 118 0.65 -7.96 -13.82
CA PHE A 118 -0.36 -6.92 -13.77
C PHE A 118 -0.53 -6.33 -15.17
N ASP A 119 -1.69 -6.56 -15.78
CA ASP A 119 -2.09 -5.88 -17.00
C ASP A 119 -2.86 -4.60 -16.62
N SER A 120 -2.23 -3.46 -16.85
CA SER A 120 -2.82 -2.17 -16.50
C SER A 120 -3.87 -1.69 -17.50
N GLY A 121 -4.00 -2.36 -18.65
CA GLY A 121 -4.81 -1.89 -19.78
C GLY A 121 -4.29 -0.59 -20.41
N LEU A 122 -3.13 -0.11 -19.99
CA LEU A 122 -2.47 1.04 -20.58
C LEU A 122 -1.70 0.63 -21.84
N PRO A 123 -1.58 1.52 -22.85
CA PRO A 123 -0.77 1.25 -24.03
C PRO A 123 0.68 0.93 -23.65
N ASP A 124 1.27 -0.08 -24.30
CA ASP A 124 2.67 -0.47 -24.14
C ASP A 124 3.61 0.56 -24.81
N ILE A 125 3.52 1.81 -24.34
CA ILE A 125 4.40 2.88 -24.82
C ILE A 125 5.70 2.81 -24.04
N THR A 126 6.80 2.61 -24.77
CA THR A 126 8.15 2.60 -24.22
C THR A 126 8.99 3.69 -24.86
N TRP A 127 9.66 4.49 -24.03
CA TRP A 127 10.63 5.48 -24.48
C TRP A 127 12.05 4.97 -24.22
N GLN A 128 12.89 5.04 -25.24
CA GLN A 128 14.32 4.78 -25.10
C GLN A 128 15.06 6.11 -25.09
N ILE A 129 15.53 6.53 -23.94
CA ILE A 129 16.29 7.78 -23.77
C ILE A 129 17.69 7.44 -23.25
N GLY A 130 18.72 7.62 -24.09
CA GLY A 130 20.11 7.42 -23.66
C GLY A 130 20.44 5.99 -23.17
N GLY A 131 19.79 4.95 -23.75
CA GLY A 131 19.98 3.54 -23.37
C GLY A 131 19.13 3.11 -22.16
N ILE A 132 18.17 3.94 -21.73
CA ILE A 132 17.23 3.66 -20.67
C ILE A 132 15.86 3.37 -21.28
N THR A 133 15.24 2.26 -20.88
CA THR A 133 13.89 1.91 -21.30
C THR A 133 12.89 2.31 -20.20
N LEU A 134 12.08 3.34 -20.46
CA LEU A 134 11.00 3.80 -19.59
C LEU A 134 9.66 3.36 -20.18
N ARG A 135 8.89 2.61 -19.43
CA ARG A 135 7.51 2.25 -19.81
C ARG A 135 6.54 3.30 -19.27
N LEU A 136 5.43 3.49 -19.96
CA LEU A 136 4.35 4.40 -19.52
C LEU A 136 3.90 4.08 -18.09
N ILE A 137 3.76 2.79 -17.76
CA ILE A 137 3.38 2.35 -16.42
C ILE A 137 4.38 2.79 -15.33
N ASP A 138 5.67 2.80 -15.63
CA ASP A 138 6.72 3.21 -14.70
C ASP A 138 6.58 4.70 -14.35
N VAL A 139 6.26 5.52 -15.34
CA VAL A 139 5.98 6.96 -15.17
C VAL A 139 4.69 7.17 -14.36
N VAL A 140 3.64 6.41 -14.65
CA VAL A 140 2.37 6.48 -13.91
C VAL A 140 2.58 6.12 -12.43
N ILE A 141 3.33 5.05 -12.14
CA ILE A 141 3.67 4.65 -10.76
C ILE A 141 4.42 5.79 -10.05
N LEU A 142 5.44 6.35 -10.69
CA LEU A 142 6.26 7.40 -10.10
C LEU A 142 5.45 8.67 -9.81
N VAL A 143 4.68 9.14 -10.79
CA VAL A 143 3.84 10.34 -10.64
C VAL A 143 2.77 10.13 -9.57
N THR A 144 2.10 8.99 -9.57
CA THR A 144 1.05 8.67 -8.59
C THR A 144 1.63 8.58 -7.18
N SER A 145 2.76 7.90 -7.01
CA SER A 145 3.41 7.75 -5.70
C SER A 145 3.87 9.10 -5.15
N VAL A 146 4.53 9.92 -5.97
CA VAL A 146 4.98 11.26 -5.56
C VAL A 146 3.78 12.15 -5.21
N THR A 147 2.72 12.11 -6.02
CA THR A 147 1.50 12.88 -5.74
C THR A 147 0.86 12.45 -4.41
N LEU A 148 0.73 11.14 -4.17
CA LEU A 148 0.20 10.63 -2.91
C LEU A 148 1.09 11.01 -1.71
N MET A 149 2.41 10.96 -1.86
CA MET A 149 3.35 11.41 -0.83
C MET A 149 3.16 12.90 -0.49
N LEU A 150 3.03 13.75 -1.52
CA LEU A 150 2.82 15.19 -1.32
C LEU A 150 1.46 15.48 -0.68
N VAL A 151 0.41 14.78 -1.10
CA VAL A 151 -0.93 14.88 -0.50
C VAL A 151 -0.88 14.45 0.96
N LEU A 152 -0.25 13.32 1.25
CA LEU A 152 -0.11 12.81 2.63
C LEU A 152 0.70 13.77 3.50
N ALA A 153 1.83 14.26 3.00
CA ALA A 153 2.65 15.26 3.71
C ALA A 153 1.86 16.56 3.96
N GLY A 154 1.07 17.01 2.98
CA GLY A 154 0.17 18.16 3.13
C GLY A 154 -0.90 17.91 4.19
N VAL A 155 -1.57 16.75 4.16
CA VAL A 155 -2.56 16.38 5.19
C VAL A 155 -1.93 16.36 6.58
N LEU A 156 -0.74 15.77 6.73
CA LEU A 156 -0.03 15.75 8.02
C LEU A 156 0.36 17.16 8.48
N ARG A 157 0.80 18.03 7.59
CA ARG A 157 1.24 19.38 7.93
C ARG A 157 0.09 20.31 8.30
N TYR A 158 -1.05 20.21 7.60
CA TYR A 158 -2.15 21.18 7.74
C TYR A 158 -3.34 20.63 8.53
N SER A 159 -3.49 19.31 8.72
CA SER A 159 -4.61 18.75 9.48
C SER A 159 -4.41 18.87 11.00
N LYS A 160 -5.54 18.85 11.72
CA LYS A 160 -5.55 18.80 13.21
C LYS A 160 -4.88 17.51 13.71
N LEU A 161 -5.02 16.40 12.96
CA LEU A 161 -4.40 15.10 13.27
C LEU A 161 -2.88 15.18 13.20
N GLY A 162 -2.32 15.76 12.13
CA GLY A 162 -0.88 15.92 12.00
C GLY A 162 -0.26 16.79 13.10
N ARG A 163 -0.95 17.84 13.53
CA ARG A 163 -0.51 18.69 14.64
C ARG A 163 -0.56 17.98 15.99
N ALA A 164 -1.47 17.05 16.18
CA ALA A 164 -1.52 16.23 17.39
C ALA A 164 -0.35 15.22 17.45
N ILE A 165 0.02 14.63 16.31
CA ILE A 165 1.15 13.68 16.18
C ILE A 165 2.51 14.38 16.39
N LEU A 166 2.65 15.63 15.91
CA LEU A 166 3.91 16.39 16.02
C LEU A 166 4.15 17.01 17.40
N ARG A 167 3.16 17.02 18.29
CA ARG A 167 3.23 17.60 19.63
C ARG A 167 3.30 16.58 20.76
N GLY A 168 3.15 15.28 20.49
CA GLY A 168 3.34 14.17 21.42
C GLY A 168 4.65 13.50 21.20
#